data_ee83371b66f47fd5b9b9b6edf812c7a8
#
_entry.id   ee83371b66f47fd5b9b9b6edf812c7a8
#
_cell.length_a   1.000
_cell.length_b   1.000
_cell.length_c   1.000
_cell.angle_alpha   90.00
_cell.angle_beta   90.00
_cell.angle_gamma   90.00
#
_symmetry.space_group_name_H-M   'P 1'
#
loop_
_entity.id
_entity.type
_entity.pdbx_description
1 polymer ?
#
loop_
_entity_poly.entity_id
_entity_poly.type
_entity_poly.pdbx_seq_one_letter_code
_entity_poly.pdbx_strand_id
1 'polypeptide(L)'
;MKRWGRPISLKLLGVMSLSALALHLWPEAIGAQEITGRSYGDFPVVGGRVAVWVAAQVHLLFAAFVLGVPMFAVVAEGWGVFKGEAKYDKLAKEFTRLLLVAYSATAIWGAILSFLLITIYPNLWIYLAEIFEVSMWVYVGLFFFESFTLYLYYYGWDRWNRGRAKLGHLSLGILLNVFGTAVMLIANSWLTYMMSPPADVGPDTAPAMVQTWSAFANATWMPINIHRVLANVVFGGAIVGAYAAYRFLLAKTDEERAHYDWMGYIGNLIAIGALIVLPFAGYYLGREIYEFNQGMGVTMMGGFMSWLWIIQAFLIGVLFLAGNYY
;
A
#
# COMPACT_ATOMS: atom_id res chain seq x y z
N MET A 1 -30.94 9.12 15.18
CA MET A 1 -30.16 8.27 14.25
C MET A 1 -30.33 8.77 12.83
N LYS A 2 -29.47 9.66 12.35
CA LYS A 2 -29.56 10.20 10.98
C LYS A 2 -28.79 9.28 10.03
N ARG A 3 -29.49 8.86 8.97
CA ARG A 3 -29.00 8.03 7.84
C ARG A 3 -27.74 8.64 7.21
N TRP A 4 -26.58 8.11 7.54
CA TRP A 4 -25.36 8.25 6.76
C TRP A 4 -25.20 6.95 5.94
N GLY A 5 -25.76 6.96 4.76
CA GLY A 5 -25.68 5.86 3.82
C GLY A 5 -26.29 6.24 2.49
N ARG A 6 -25.75 7.30 1.86
CA ARG A 6 -25.96 7.42 0.41
C ARG A 6 -24.96 6.47 -0.26
N PRO A 7 -25.39 5.54 -1.10
CA PRO A 7 -24.48 4.72 -1.87
C PRO A 7 -23.61 5.65 -2.71
N ILE A 8 -22.31 5.44 -2.64
CA ILE A 8 -21.37 6.05 -3.60
C ILE A 8 -21.92 5.64 -4.97
N SER A 9 -22.29 6.64 -5.78
CA SER A 9 -23.03 6.37 -7.01
C SER A 9 -22.13 5.52 -7.92
N LEU A 10 -22.74 4.55 -8.62
CA LEU A 10 -22.11 3.81 -9.73
C LEU A 10 -21.33 4.72 -10.70
N LYS A 11 -21.69 6.01 -10.76
CA LYS A 11 -20.98 7.05 -11.50
C LYS A 11 -19.56 7.31 -10.99
N LEU A 12 -19.31 7.22 -9.66
CA LEU A 12 -17.96 7.41 -9.10
C LEU A 12 -17.06 6.19 -9.41
N LEU A 13 -17.63 4.98 -9.33
CA LEU A 13 -16.97 3.75 -9.76
C LEU A 13 -16.62 3.78 -11.25
N GLY A 14 -17.54 4.25 -12.09
CA GLY A 14 -17.31 4.43 -13.52
C GLY A 14 -16.22 5.46 -13.83
N VAL A 15 -16.18 6.57 -13.08
CA VAL A 15 -15.13 7.59 -13.25
C VAL A 15 -13.76 7.06 -12.83
N MET A 16 -13.66 6.30 -11.71
CA MET A 16 -12.39 5.73 -11.27
C MET A 16 -11.87 4.65 -12.23
N SER A 17 -12.76 3.80 -12.76
CA SER A 17 -12.41 2.78 -13.75
C SER A 17 -12.02 3.39 -15.11
N LEU A 18 -12.72 4.44 -15.54
CA LEU A 18 -12.38 5.19 -16.75
C LEU A 18 -11.08 5.98 -16.62
N SER A 19 -10.78 6.52 -15.44
CA SER A 19 -9.51 7.20 -15.20
C SER A 19 -8.33 6.25 -15.22
N ALA A 20 -8.46 5.06 -14.62
CA ALA A 20 -7.44 4.01 -14.70
C ALA A 20 -7.24 3.50 -16.13
N LEU A 21 -8.34 3.29 -16.87
CA LEU A 21 -8.29 2.88 -18.28
C LEU A 21 -7.70 3.97 -19.17
N ALA A 22 -8.08 5.24 -18.98
CA ALA A 22 -7.55 6.38 -19.71
C ALA A 22 -6.06 6.58 -19.50
N LEU A 23 -5.55 6.35 -18.27
CA LEU A 23 -4.12 6.41 -17.95
C LEU A 23 -3.32 5.30 -18.65
N HIS A 24 -3.95 4.16 -18.97
CA HIS A 24 -3.30 3.02 -19.64
C HIS A 24 -3.39 3.08 -21.17
N LEU A 25 -4.41 3.74 -21.71
CA LEU A 25 -4.52 4.03 -23.15
C LEU A 25 -3.66 5.22 -23.60
N TRP A 26 -3.14 5.99 -22.63
CA TRP A 26 -2.32 7.18 -22.87
C TRP A 26 -0.92 6.90 -23.50
N PRO A 27 -0.24 5.77 -23.26
CA PRO A 27 1.04 5.48 -23.90
C PRO A 27 0.98 5.51 -25.44
N GLU A 28 -0.10 5.02 -26.04
CA GLU A 28 -0.27 5.07 -27.49
C GLU A 28 -0.44 6.51 -28.02
N ALA A 29 -1.07 7.38 -27.23
CA ALA A 29 -1.23 8.79 -27.58
C ALA A 29 0.06 9.60 -27.40
N ILE A 30 0.93 9.21 -26.45
CA ILE A 30 2.23 9.86 -26.21
C ILE A 30 3.30 9.34 -27.17
N GLY A 31 3.26 8.06 -27.54
CA GLY A 31 4.20 7.45 -28.51
C GLY A 31 4.11 8.04 -29.92
N ALA A 32 3.03 8.77 -30.23
CA ALA A 32 2.85 9.50 -31.52
C ALA A 32 3.44 10.92 -31.50
N GLN A 33 3.89 11.45 -30.37
CA GLN A 33 4.61 12.72 -30.30
C GLN A 33 6.12 12.47 -30.36
N GLU A 34 6.79 12.99 -31.40
CA GLU A 34 8.26 13.13 -31.39
C GLU A 34 8.68 13.79 -30.09
N ILE A 35 9.33 13.01 -29.21
CA ILE A 35 9.85 13.49 -27.94
C ILE A 35 11.07 14.36 -28.26
N THR A 36 10.82 15.61 -28.56
CA THR A 36 11.86 16.60 -28.85
C THR A 36 12.61 16.91 -27.58
N GLY A 37 13.80 16.37 -27.45
CA GLY A 37 14.94 16.98 -26.76
C GLY A 37 14.94 17.20 -25.24
N ARG A 38 13.84 17.09 -24.54
CA ARG A 38 13.81 17.19 -23.07
C ARG A 38 13.73 15.82 -22.43
N SER A 39 14.75 15.47 -21.68
CA SER A 39 14.78 14.21 -20.92
C SER A 39 13.86 14.22 -19.69
N TYR A 40 13.41 15.37 -19.24
CA TYR A 40 12.49 15.56 -18.10
C TYR A 40 11.79 16.92 -18.19
N GLY A 41 10.57 16.97 -17.60
CA GLY A 41 9.82 18.20 -17.42
C GLY A 41 10.21 18.94 -16.13
N ASP A 42 9.67 20.14 -15.98
CA ASP A 42 9.82 20.94 -14.76
C ASP A 42 8.49 21.07 -14.03
N PHE A 43 8.56 21.25 -12.71
CA PHE A 43 7.40 21.51 -11.86
C PHE A 43 7.59 22.88 -11.16
N PRO A 44 6.62 23.80 -11.29
CA PRO A 44 6.77 25.15 -10.75
C PRO A 44 7.10 25.14 -9.25
N VAL A 45 7.99 26.05 -8.83
CA VAL A 45 8.38 26.38 -7.45
C VAL A 45 9.23 25.29 -6.78
N VAL A 46 8.77 24.01 -6.77
CA VAL A 46 9.46 22.93 -5.99
C VAL A 46 10.35 22.04 -6.84
N GLY A 47 10.23 22.10 -8.16
CA GLY A 47 10.95 21.22 -9.09
C GLY A 47 10.34 19.81 -9.21
N GLY A 48 10.60 19.16 -10.35
CA GLY A 48 9.98 17.87 -10.69
C GLY A 48 10.31 16.74 -9.71
N ARG A 49 11.55 16.66 -9.23
CA ARG A 49 11.98 15.62 -8.25
C ARG A 49 11.20 15.69 -6.94
N VAL A 50 11.03 16.89 -6.39
CA VAL A 50 10.30 17.07 -5.12
C VAL A 50 8.82 16.81 -5.31
N ALA A 51 8.22 17.25 -6.42
CA ALA A 51 6.81 17.00 -6.71
C ALA A 51 6.50 15.49 -6.78
N VAL A 52 7.30 14.73 -7.53
CA VAL A 52 7.15 13.26 -7.64
C VAL A 52 7.41 12.59 -6.29
N TRP A 53 8.44 13.01 -5.54
CA TRP A 53 8.74 12.47 -4.22
C TRP A 53 7.58 12.67 -3.24
N VAL A 54 7.00 13.88 -3.17
CA VAL A 54 5.87 14.18 -2.28
C VAL A 54 4.67 13.31 -2.66
N ALA A 55 4.31 13.25 -3.95
CA ALA A 55 3.20 12.43 -4.41
C ALA A 55 3.41 10.94 -4.07
N ALA A 56 4.62 10.43 -4.27
CA ALA A 56 4.99 9.06 -3.93
C ALA A 56 4.89 8.80 -2.42
N GLN A 57 5.40 9.70 -1.56
CA GLN A 57 5.33 9.52 -0.12
C GLN A 57 3.88 9.51 0.39
N VAL A 58 3.05 10.43 -0.08
CA VAL A 58 1.64 10.48 0.33
C VAL A 58 0.89 9.25 -0.17
N HIS A 59 1.11 8.83 -1.43
CA HIS A 59 0.54 7.59 -1.95
C HIS A 59 0.95 6.38 -1.10
N LEU A 60 2.23 6.27 -0.74
CA LEU A 60 2.76 5.14 0.05
C LEU A 60 2.21 5.10 1.48
N LEU A 61 1.95 6.25 2.11
CA LEU A 61 1.31 6.29 3.44
C LEU A 61 -0.09 5.67 3.40
N PHE A 62 -0.91 6.05 2.42
CA PHE A 62 -2.23 5.47 2.25
C PHE A 62 -2.16 4.00 1.79
N ALA A 63 -1.25 3.65 0.89
CA ALA A 63 -1.05 2.28 0.43
C ALA A 63 -0.61 1.34 1.57
N ALA A 64 0.26 1.79 2.48
CA ALA A 64 0.66 1.02 3.65
C ALA A 64 -0.55 0.68 4.55
N PHE A 65 -1.45 1.65 4.74
CA PHE A 65 -2.70 1.42 5.47
C PHE A 65 -3.62 0.43 4.75
N VAL A 66 -3.80 0.61 3.44
CA VAL A 66 -4.65 -0.25 2.60
C VAL A 66 -4.17 -1.70 2.56
N LEU A 67 -2.88 -1.93 2.69
CA LEU A 67 -2.30 -3.26 2.72
C LEU A 67 -2.23 -3.88 4.14
N GLY A 68 -2.06 -3.06 5.17
CA GLY A 68 -1.97 -3.53 6.55
C GLY A 68 -3.32 -3.82 7.19
N VAL A 69 -4.25 -2.89 7.08
CA VAL A 69 -5.55 -2.97 7.80
C VAL A 69 -6.46 -4.12 7.35
N PRO A 70 -6.54 -4.53 6.08
CA PRO A 70 -7.34 -5.68 5.69
C PRO A 70 -6.91 -6.98 6.36
N MET A 71 -5.63 -7.14 6.68
CA MET A 71 -5.12 -8.31 7.41
C MET A 71 -5.75 -8.38 8.80
N PHE A 72 -5.82 -7.23 9.51
CA PHE A 72 -6.50 -7.15 10.81
C PHE A 72 -8.00 -7.40 10.71
N ALA A 73 -8.64 -6.81 9.70
CA ALA A 73 -10.08 -6.99 9.51
C ALA A 73 -10.45 -8.46 9.33
N VAL A 74 -9.72 -9.19 8.48
CA VAL A 74 -9.94 -10.61 8.22
C VAL A 74 -9.65 -11.47 9.45
N VAL A 75 -8.55 -11.19 10.17
CA VAL A 75 -8.21 -11.91 11.40
C VAL A 75 -9.26 -11.67 12.48
N ALA A 76 -9.69 -10.43 12.67
CA ALA A 76 -10.74 -10.08 13.63
C ALA A 76 -12.08 -10.75 13.26
N GLU A 77 -12.49 -10.68 11.99
CA GLU A 77 -13.72 -11.33 11.53
C GLU A 77 -13.67 -12.86 11.71
N GLY A 78 -12.56 -13.49 11.30
CA GLY A 78 -12.35 -14.93 11.47
C GLY A 78 -12.39 -15.34 12.94
N TRP A 79 -11.78 -14.55 13.82
CA TRP A 79 -11.82 -14.78 15.26
C TRP A 79 -13.24 -14.65 15.82
N GLY A 80 -14.01 -13.66 15.33
CA GLY A 80 -15.42 -13.49 15.66
C GLY A 80 -16.27 -14.68 15.25
N VAL A 81 -16.03 -15.24 14.06
CA VAL A 81 -16.69 -16.46 13.59
C VAL A 81 -16.35 -17.66 14.47
N PHE A 82 -15.06 -17.81 14.82
CA PHE A 82 -14.58 -18.94 15.64
C PHE A 82 -15.07 -18.88 17.09
N LYS A 83 -15.07 -17.71 17.70
CA LYS A 83 -15.51 -17.50 19.10
C LYS A 83 -17.01 -17.28 19.26
N GLY A 84 -17.72 -16.92 18.19
CA GLY A 84 -19.12 -16.53 18.26
C GLY A 84 -19.36 -15.17 18.95
N GLU A 85 -18.35 -14.30 19.02
CA GLU A 85 -18.41 -13.03 19.72
C GLU A 85 -18.57 -11.84 18.75
N ALA A 86 -19.72 -11.17 18.82
CA ALA A 86 -20.08 -10.06 17.94
C ALA A 86 -19.12 -8.83 18.04
N LYS A 87 -18.38 -8.70 19.14
CA LYS A 87 -17.41 -7.57 19.32
C LYS A 87 -16.30 -7.58 18.26
N TYR A 88 -15.84 -8.77 17.86
CA TYR A 88 -14.81 -8.92 16.82
C TYR A 88 -15.35 -8.59 15.43
N ASP A 89 -16.60 -8.96 15.16
CA ASP A 89 -17.27 -8.61 13.91
C ASP A 89 -17.48 -7.09 13.78
N LYS A 90 -17.89 -6.44 14.88
CA LYS A 90 -17.98 -4.97 14.95
C LYS A 90 -16.63 -4.30 14.71
N LEU A 91 -15.57 -4.83 15.30
CA LEU A 91 -14.19 -4.34 15.13
C LEU A 91 -13.73 -4.47 13.68
N ALA A 92 -13.91 -5.65 13.06
CA ALA A 92 -13.54 -5.89 11.67
C ALA A 92 -14.30 -4.97 10.70
N LYS A 93 -15.59 -4.75 10.94
CA LYS A 93 -16.41 -3.81 10.14
C LYS A 93 -15.92 -2.37 10.25
N GLU A 94 -15.50 -1.96 11.44
CA GLU A 94 -14.96 -0.62 11.68
C GLU A 94 -13.62 -0.42 10.96
N PHE A 95 -12.74 -1.42 10.97
CA PHE A 95 -11.50 -1.42 10.20
C PHE A 95 -11.76 -1.32 8.69
N THR A 96 -12.70 -2.11 8.19
CA THR A 96 -13.06 -2.08 6.76
C THR A 96 -13.66 -0.74 6.33
N ARG A 97 -14.36 -0.04 7.23
CA ARG A 97 -14.84 1.31 6.98
C ARG A 97 -13.70 2.33 6.81
N LEU A 98 -12.68 2.25 7.67
CA LEU A 98 -11.49 3.09 7.56
C LEU A 98 -10.72 2.78 6.27
N LEU A 99 -10.60 1.48 5.96
CA LEU A 99 -9.97 1.00 4.74
C LEU A 99 -10.61 1.58 3.48
N LEU A 100 -11.94 1.64 3.42
CA LEU A 100 -12.65 2.19 2.25
C LEU A 100 -12.27 3.65 1.97
N VAL A 101 -12.13 4.46 3.02
CA VAL A 101 -11.71 5.86 2.90
C VAL A 101 -10.24 5.95 2.43
N ALA A 102 -9.36 5.18 3.06
CA ALA A 102 -7.94 5.16 2.73
C ALA A 102 -7.70 4.65 1.30
N TYR A 103 -8.45 3.64 0.85
CA TYR A 103 -8.36 3.10 -0.50
C TYR A 103 -8.67 4.17 -1.56
N SER A 104 -9.72 4.95 -1.34
CA SER A 104 -10.07 6.05 -2.26
C SER A 104 -8.96 7.10 -2.32
N ALA A 105 -8.35 7.45 -1.19
CA ALA A 105 -7.22 8.37 -1.14
C ALA A 105 -5.97 7.78 -1.85
N THR A 106 -5.69 6.48 -1.63
CA THR A 106 -4.60 5.76 -2.31
C THR A 106 -4.76 5.82 -3.83
N ALA A 107 -5.96 5.55 -4.35
CA ALA A 107 -6.24 5.59 -5.78
C ALA A 107 -6.01 6.99 -6.38
N ILE A 108 -6.48 8.05 -5.70
CA ILE A 108 -6.29 9.44 -6.15
C ILE A 108 -4.80 9.79 -6.18
N TRP A 109 -4.05 9.52 -5.12
CA TRP A 109 -2.64 9.83 -5.07
C TRP A 109 -1.80 8.96 -6.00
N GLY A 110 -2.21 7.73 -6.26
CA GLY A 110 -1.61 6.87 -7.28
C GLY A 110 -1.80 7.43 -8.69
N ALA A 111 -3.00 7.93 -9.00
CA ALA A 111 -3.27 8.59 -10.28
C ALA A 111 -2.44 9.88 -10.44
N ILE A 112 -2.34 10.71 -9.39
CA ILE A 112 -1.50 11.91 -9.39
C ILE A 112 -0.02 11.54 -9.62
N LEU A 113 0.48 10.52 -8.91
CA LEU A 113 1.87 10.05 -9.07
C LEU A 113 2.14 9.58 -10.50
N SER A 114 1.25 8.76 -11.07
CA SER A 114 1.37 8.27 -12.45
C SER A 114 1.37 9.43 -13.45
N PHE A 115 0.46 10.39 -13.28
CA PHE A 115 0.40 11.59 -14.11
C PHE A 115 1.69 12.41 -14.04
N LEU A 116 2.24 12.61 -12.84
CA LEU A 116 3.51 13.33 -12.67
C LEU A 116 4.68 12.59 -13.31
N LEU A 117 4.74 11.25 -13.19
CA LEU A 117 5.79 10.45 -13.84
C LEU A 117 5.71 10.56 -15.37
N ILE A 118 4.52 10.44 -15.95
CA ILE A 118 4.33 10.56 -17.39
C ILE A 118 4.71 11.95 -17.91
N THR A 119 4.34 13.00 -17.18
CA THR A 119 4.55 14.38 -17.65
C THR A 119 5.94 14.94 -17.37
N ILE A 120 6.55 14.55 -16.24
CA ILE A 120 7.86 15.06 -15.81
C ILE A 120 8.99 14.16 -16.31
N TYR A 121 8.79 12.85 -16.32
CA TYR A 121 9.81 11.86 -16.71
C TYR A 121 9.32 10.94 -17.85
N PRO A 122 8.92 11.48 -19.03
CA PRO A 122 8.32 10.70 -20.10
C PRO A 122 9.23 9.56 -20.60
N ASN A 123 10.53 9.81 -20.75
CA ASN A 123 11.48 8.81 -21.24
C ASN A 123 11.63 7.65 -20.24
N LEU A 124 11.67 7.94 -18.93
CA LEU A 124 11.68 6.90 -17.89
C LEU A 124 10.39 6.08 -17.92
N TRP A 125 9.25 6.76 -18.09
CA TRP A 125 7.96 6.08 -18.16
C TRP A 125 7.88 5.11 -19.36
N ILE A 126 8.27 5.56 -20.57
CA ILE A 126 8.29 4.73 -21.76
C ILE A 126 9.24 3.54 -21.57
N TYR A 127 10.44 3.77 -21.08
CA TYR A 127 11.42 2.73 -20.81
C TYR A 127 10.88 1.65 -19.84
N LEU A 128 10.24 2.05 -18.76
CA LEU A 128 9.63 1.11 -17.82
C LEU A 128 8.41 0.41 -18.42
N ALA A 129 7.61 1.10 -19.21
CA ALA A 129 6.45 0.52 -19.88
C ALA A 129 6.85 -0.60 -20.86
N GLU A 130 7.94 -0.43 -21.61
CA GLU A 130 8.45 -1.46 -22.52
C GLU A 130 8.91 -2.72 -21.76
N ILE A 131 9.57 -2.56 -20.61
CA ILE A 131 10.06 -3.70 -19.81
C ILE A 131 8.90 -4.39 -19.07
N PHE A 132 7.96 -3.62 -18.55
CA PHE A 132 6.92 -4.10 -17.63
C PHE A 132 5.53 -4.16 -18.26
N GLU A 133 5.40 -4.11 -19.59
CA GLU A 133 4.10 -4.09 -20.29
C GLU A 133 3.13 -5.16 -19.76
N VAL A 134 3.56 -6.42 -19.73
CA VAL A 134 2.73 -7.53 -19.28
C VAL A 134 2.30 -7.34 -17.82
N SER A 135 3.23 -6.96 -16.95
CA SER A 135 2.92 -6.78 -15.53
C SER A 135 2.03 -5.56 -15.27
N MET A 136 2.10 -4.51 -16.09
CA MET A 136 1.20 -3.37 -15.99
C MET A 136 -0.25 -3.78 -16.27
N TRP A 137 -0.50 -4.60 -17.29
CA TRP A 137 -1.84 -5.12 -17.57
C TRP A 137 -2.35 -6.04 -16.46
N VAL A 138 -1.50 -6.91 -15.93
CA VAL A 138 -1.84 -7.77 -14.76
C VAL A 138 -2.16 -6.90 -13.55
N TYR A 139 -1.37 -5.86 -13.29
CA TYR A 139 -1.60 -4.91 -12.20
C TYR A 139 -2.98 -4.23 -12.30
N VAL A 140 -3.37 -3.77 -13.50
CA VAL A 140 -4.69 -3.15 -13.72
C VAL A 140 -5.82 -4.13 -13.40
N GLY A 141 -5.70 -5.36 -13.89
CA GLY A 141 -6.68 -6.41 -13.62
C GLY A 141 -6.81 -6.71 -12.12
N LEU A 142 -5.68 -6.87 -11.43
CA LEU A 142 -5.65 -7.12 -9.98
C LEU A 142 -6.20 -5.93 -9.18
N PHE A 143 -5.87 -4.71 -9.54
CA PHE A 143 -6.42 -3.51 -8.91
C PHE A 143 -7.94 -3.41 -9.08
N PHE A 144 -8.46 -3.78 -10.25
CA PHE A 144 -9.90 -3.88 -10.48
C PHE A 144 -10.54 -4.93 -9.55
N PHE A 145 -9.96 -6.13 -9.48
CA PHE A 145 -10.47 -7.20 -8.62
C PHE A 145 -10.37 -6.86 -7.13
N GLU A 146 -9.29 -6.20 -6.72
CA GLU A 146 -9.12 -5.69 -5.35
C GLU A 146 -10.22 -4.69 -5.01
N SER A 147 -10.44 -3.70 -5.89
CA SER A 147 -11.49 -2.69 -5.73
C SER A 147 -12.87 -3.32 -5.60
N PHE A 148 -13.21 -4.20 -6.54
CA PHE A 148 -14.49 -4.89 -6.55
C PHE A 148 -14.70 -5.73 -5.30
N THR A 149 -13.68 -6.47 -4.89
CA THR A 149 -13.72 -7.31 -3.69
C THR A 149 -13.88 -6.47 -2.43
N LEU A 150 -13.19 -5.32 -2.32
CA LEU A 150 -13.35 -4.40 -1.19
C LEU A 150 -14.78 -3.87 -1.07
N TYR A 151 -15.39 -3.48 -2.19
CA TYR A 151 -16.77 -3.01 -2.18
C TYR A 151 -17.75 -4.12 -1.81
N LEU A 152 -17.58 -5.33 -2.34
CA LEU A 152 -18.41 -6.49 -1.94
C LEU A 152 -18.22 -6.82 -0.46
N TYR A 153 -17.00 -6.79 0.04
CA TYR A 153 -16.68 -7.06 1.44
C TYR A 153 -17.34 -6.04 2.37
N TYR A 154 -17.23 -4.75 2.08
CA TYR A 154 -17.83 -3.72 2.92
C TYR A 154 -19.35 -3.64 2.85
N TYR A 155 -19.93 -3.62 1.64
CA TYR A 155 -21.37 -3.47 1.46
C TYR A 155 -22.15 -4.78 1.65
N GLY A 156 -21.47 -5.92 1.51
CA GLY A 156 -22.03 -7.24 1.77
C GLY A 156 -22.16 -7.58 3.25
N TRP A 157 -21.52 -6.80 4.15
CA TRP A 157 -21.38 -7.11 5.57
C TRP A 157 -22.65 -7.53 6.27
N ASP A 158 -23.69 -6.72 6.17
CA ASP A 158 -24.96 -6.97 6.86
C ASP A 158 -25.79 -8.08 6.20
N ARG A 159 -25.59 -8.31 4.90
CA ARG A 159 -26.30 -9.32 4.13
C ARG A 159 -25.75 -10.73 4.35
N TRP A 160 -24.44 -10.85 4.52
CA TRP A 160 -23.74 -12.14 4.63
C TRP A 160 -23.25 -12.44 6.05
N ASN A 161 -23.91 -11.88 7.06
CA ASN A 161 -23.43 -11.92 8.44
C ASN A 161 -23.89 -13.17 9.24
N ARG A 162 -24.54 -14.19 8.61
CA ARG A 162 -25.07 -15.36 9.32
C ARG A 162 -24.78 -16.67 8.60
N GLY A 163 -24.58 -17.72 9.41
CA GLY A 163 -24.46 -19.09 8.94
C GLY A 163 -23.33 -19.28 7.91
N ARG A 164 -23.59 -20.10 6.88
CA ARG A 164 -22.61 -20.37 5.82
C ARG A 164 -22.24 -19.14 4.98
N ALA A 165 -23.16 -18.17 4.87
CA ALA A 165 -22.89 -16.93 4.14
C ALA A 165 -21.75 -16.11 4.80
N LYS A 166 -21.57 -16.20 6.11
CA LYS A 166 -20.47 -15.55 6.83
C LYS A 166 -19.10 -16.09 6.42
N LEU A 167 -18.98 -17.37 6.13
CA LEU A 167 -17.74 -17.95 5.59
C LEU A 167 -17.45 -17.43 4.19
N GLY A 168 -18.50 -17.26 3.35
CA GLY A 168 -18.36 -16.62 2.05
C GLY A 168 -17.91 -15.16 2.17
N HIS A 169 -18.40 -14.42 3.16
CA HIS A 169 -17.97 -13.06 3.44
C HIS A 169 -16.49 -13.01 3.89
N LEU A 170 -16.08 -13.89 4.78
CA LEU A 170 -14.69 -14.02 5.22
C LEU A 170 -13.75 -14.34 4.04
N SER A 171 -14.19 -15.16 3.07
CA SER A 171 -13.39 -15.47 1.88
C SER A 171 -13.17 -14.24 0.99
N LEU A 172 -14.11 -13.29 0.94
CA LEU A 172 -13.90 -12.01 0.25
C LEU A 172 -12.80 -11.19 0.92
N GLY A 173 -12.76 -11.16 2.24
CA GLY A 173 -11.68 -10.51 2.99
C GLY A 173 -10.31 -11.15 2.72
N ILE A 174 -10.25 -12.48 2.61
CA ILE A 174 -9.02 -13.19 2.23
C ILE A 174 -8.61 -12.82 0.80
N LEU A 175 -9.54 -12.85 -0.15
CA LEU A 175 -9.28 -12.47 -1.55
C LEU A 175 -8.80 -11.02 -1.67
N LEU A 176 -9.38 -10.11 -0.89
CA LEU A 176 -8.92 -8.72 -0.83
C LEU A 176 -7.45 -8.63 -0.43
N ASN A 177 -7.02 -9.38 0.58
CA ASN A 177 -5.62 -9.44 1.00
C ASN A 177 -4.71 -10.06 -0.08
N VAL A 178 -5.18 -11.10 -0.76
CA VAL A 178 -4.44 -11.75 -1.85
C VAL A 178 -4.23 -10.77 -3.01
N PHE A 179 -5.30 -10.10 -3.46
CA PHE A 179 -5.21 -9.14 -4.56
C PHE A 179 -4.34 -7.94 -4.19
N GLY A 180 -4.54 -7.33 -3.02
CA GLY A 180 -3.72 -6.21 -2.54
C GLY A 180 -2.24 -6.58 -2.41
N THR A 181 -1.93 -7.78 -1.89
CA THR A 181 -0.56 -8.27 -1.82
C THR A 181 0.03 -8.47 -3.22
N ALA A 182 -0.71 -9.04 -4.17
CA ALA A 182 -0.25 -9.22 -5.53
C ALA A 182 0.00 -7.87 -6.25
N VAL A 183 -0.90 -6.89 -6.06
CA VAL A 183 -0.73 -5.51 -6.55
C VAL A 183 0.57 -4.90 -5.98
N MET A 184 0.82 -5.06 -4.68
CA MET A 184 2.05 -4.58 -4.02
C MET A 184 3.30 -5.24 -4.60
N LEU A 185 3.29 -6.57 -4.79
CA LEU A 185 4.42 -7.33 -5.33
C LEU A 185 4.80 -6.83 -6.72
N ILE A 186 3.81 -6.58 -7.58
CA ILE A 186 4.03 -6.04 -8.94
C ILE A 186 4.57 -4.61 -8.87
N ALA A 187 3.90 -3.72 -8.13
CA ALA A 187 4.34 -2.33 -8.03
C ALA A 187 5.77 -2.20 -7.46
N ASN A 188 6.11 -3.06 -6.50
CA ASN A 188 7.47 -3.08 -5.94
C ASN A 188 8.52 -3.56 -6.95
N SER A 189 8.17 -4.39 -7.94
CA SER A 189 9.13 -4.80 -8.97
C SER A 189 9.59 -3.62 -9.82
N TRP A 190 8.69 -2.68 -10.14
CA TRP A 190 9.05 -1.46 -10.87
C TRP A 190 10.00 -0.59 -10.06
N LEU A 191 9.72 -0.43 -8.77
CA LEU A 191 10.57 0.35 -7.87
C LEU A 191 11.95 -0.28 -7.69
N THR A 192 12.00 -1.59 -7.43
CA THR A 192 13.25 -2.29 -7.16
C THR A 192 14.11 -2.48 -8.40
N TYR A 193 13.49 -2.58 -9.57
CA TYR A 193 14.21 -2.54 -10.85
C TYR A 193 15.00 -1.24 -11.02
N MET A 194 14.42 -0.09 -10.65
CA MET A 194 15.14 1.18 -10.68
C MET A 194 16.29 1.24 -9.65
N MET A 195 16.23 0.45 -8.58
CA MET A 195 17.29 0.36 -7.56
C MET A 195 18.40 -0.62 -7.94
N SER A 196 18.03 -1.77 -8.51
CA SER A 196 18.93 -2.90 -8.80
C SER A 196 18.55 -3.58 -10.12
N PRO A 197 18.68 -2.86 -11.28
CA PRO A 197 18.37 -3.44 -12.57
C PRO A 197 19.30 -4.62 -12.89
N PRO A 198 18.75 -5.79 -13.32
CA PRO A 198 19.58 -6.87 -13.84
C PRO A 198 20.35 -6.43 -15.09
N ALA A 199 21.58 -6.89 -15.23
CA ALA A 199 22.49 -6.44 -16.31
C ALA A 199 22.04 -6.87 -17.71
N ASP A 200 21.20 -7.92 -17.79
CA ASP A 200 20.75 -8.56 -19.02
C ASP A 200 19.31 -8.16 -19.43
N VAL A 201 18.70 -7.24 -18.74
CA VAL A 201 17.33 -6.79 -19.00
C VAL A 201 17.32 -5.36 -19.54
N GLY A 202 16.83 -5.20 -20.74
CA GLY A 202 16.63 -3.90 -21.40
C GLY A 202 15.65 -4.01 -22.57
N PRO A 203 15.15 -2.92 -23.12
CA PRO A 203 14.11 -2.91 -24.16
C PRO A 203 14.41 -3.81 -25.36
N ASP A 204 15.67 -3.94 -25.73
CA ASP A 204 16.11 -4.68 -26.93
C ASP A 204 16.64 -6.09 -26.66
N THR A 205 16.59 -6.60 -25.42
CA THR A 205 17.34 -7.81 -25.06
C THR A 205 16.54 -9.11 -25.13
N ALA A 206 15.21 -9.07 -24.98
CA ALA A 206 14.38 -10.28 -24.95
C ALA A 206 12.90 -9.97 -25.27
N PRO A 207 12.06 -10.99 -25.58
CA PRO A 207 10.61 -10.81 -25.67
C PRO A 207 10.02 -10.25 -24.37
N ALA A 208 8.99 -9.42 -24.46
CA ALA A 208 8.41 -8.67 -23.33
C ALA A 208 8.09 -9.52 -22.09
N MET A 209 7.56 -10.72 -22.27
CA MET A 209 7.26 -11.61 -21.13
C MET A 209 8.53 -12.07 -20.40
N VAL A 210 9.59 -12.40 -21.13
CA VAL A 210 10.88 -12.83 -20.57
C VAL A 210 11.55 -11.67 -19.83
N GLN A 211 11.53 -10.47 -20.43
CA GLN A 211 12.05 -9.26 -19.80
C GLN A 211 11.32 -8.98 -18.48
N THR A 212 9.99 -9.02 -18.49
CA THR A 212 9.18 -8.78 -17.29
C THR A 212 9.59 -9.74 -16.17
N TRP A 213 9.69 -11.03 -16.43
CA TRP A 213 10.05 -12.01 -15.40
C TRP A 213 11.49 -11.84 -14.90
N SER A 214 12.44 -11.59 -15.79
CA SER A 214 13.82 -11.30 -15.41
C SER A 214 13.93 -10.00 -14.59
N ALA A 215 13.17 -8.98 -14.95
CA ALA A 215 13.11 -7.73 -14.18
C ALA A 215 12.56 -7.91 -12.76
N PHE A 216 11.62 -8.83 -12.56
CA PHE A 216 11.14 -9.19 -11.20
C PHE A 216 12.22 -9.84 -10.34
N ALA A 217 13.10 -10.62 -10.93
CA ALA A 217 14.15 -11.36 -10.21
C ALA A 217 15.34 -10.47 -9.79
N ASN A 218 15.15 -9.14 -9.72
CA ASN A 218 16.20 -8.24 -9.26
C ASN A 218 16.53 -8.43 -7.77
N ALA A 219 17.76 -8.07 -7.38
CA ALA A 219 18.33 -8.36 -6.07
C ALA A 219 17.51 -7.81 -4.89
N THR A 220 16.90 -6.64 -5.06
CA THR A 220 16.19 -5.95 -3.98
C THR A 220 14.69 -6.24 -3.91
N TRP A 221 14.12 -7.00 -4.87
CA TRP A 221 12.67 -7.22 -4.92
C TRP A 221 12.12 -8.01 -3.74
N MET A 222 12.67 -9.18 -3.44
CA MET A 222 12.17 -9.98 -2.31
C MET A 222 12.48 -9.32 -0.96
N PRO A 223 13.68 -8.77 -0.72
CA PRO A 223 13.98 -8.04 0.51
C PRO A 223 13.00 -6.88 0.79
N ILE A 224 12.69 -6.07 -0.22
CA ILE A 224 11.74 -4.95 -0.03
C ILE A 224 10.32 -5.43 0.23
N ASN A 225 9.89 -6.53 -0.41
CA ASN A 225 8.56 -7.08 -0.19
C ASN A 225 8.38 -7.60 1.23
N ILE A 226 9.36 -8.34 1.77
CA ILE A 226 9.35 -8.81 3.16
C ILE A 226 9.31 -7.62 4.12
N HIS A 227 10.18 -6.62 3.91
CA HIS A 227 10.22 -5.42 4.72
C HIS A 227 8.88 -4.67 4.69
N ARG A 228 8.28 -4.49 3.50
CA ARG A 228 7.02 -3.76 3.33
C ARG A 228 5.82 -4.45 3.97
N VAL A 229 5.71 -5.77 3.85
CA VAL A 229 4.61 -6.51 4.51
C VAL A 229 4.65 -6.26 6.03
N LEU A 230 5.81 -6.39 6.64
CA LEU A 230 5.97 -6.12 8.08
C LEU A 230 5.72 -4.65 8.43
N ALA A 231 6.26 -3.72 7.65
CA ALA A 231 6.06 -2.29 7.83
C ALA A 231 4.58 -1.88 7.68
N ASN A 232 3.84 -2.47 6.74
CA ASN A 232 2.41 -2.23 6.57
C ASN A 232 1.61 -2.70 7.78
N VAL A 233 1.98 -3.83 8.38
CA VAL A 233 1.36 -4.33 9.61
C VAL A 233 1.63 -3.37 10.78
N VAL A 234 2.88 -2.93 10.96
CA VAL A 234 3.25 -1.93 11.99
C VAL A 234 2.45 -0.65 11.81
N PHE A 235 2.46 -0.11 10.60
CA PHE A 235 1.77 1.15 10.28
C PHE A 235 0.25 1.03 10.45
N GLY A 236 -0.35 -0.04 9.94
CA GLY A 236 -1.78 -0.31 10.08
C GLY A 236 -2.19 -0.41 11.54
N GLY A 237 -1.44 -1.14 12.36
CA GLY A 237 -1.69 -1.25 13.80
C GLY A 237 -1.55 0.09 14.54
N ALA A 238 -0.54 0.90 14.20
CA ALA A 238 -0.35 2.23 14.78
C ALA A 238 -1.52 3.19 14.43
N ILE A 239 -2.00 3.18 13.18
CA ILE A 239 -3.17 3.99 12.78
C ILE A 239 -4.44 3.53 13.48
N VAL A 240 -4.64 2.21 13.63
CA VAL A 240 -5.76 1.67 14.40
C VAL A 240 -5.68 2.11 15.87
N GLY A 241 -4.50 2.07 16.47
CA GLY A 241 -4.26 2.57 17.84
C GLY A 241 -4.57 4.07 17.96
N ALA A 242 -4.10 4.88 17.03
CA ALA A 242 -4.36 6.32 17.01
C ALA A 242 -5.86 6.64 16.82
N TYR A 243 -6.54 5.94 15.92
CA TYR A 243 -7.99 6.07 15.74
C TYR A 243 -8.75 5.68 17.01
N ALA A 244 -8.38 4.57 17.63
CA ALA A 244 -9.00 4.10 18.86
C ALA A 244 -8.81 5.13 20.00
N ALA A 245 -7.61 5.68 20.19
CA ALA A 245 -7.34 6.73 21.16
C ALA A 245 -8.20 7.97 20.92
N TYR A 246 -8.30 8.44 19.69
CA TYR A 246 -9.17 9.57 19.34
C TYR A 246 -10.64 9.28 19.66
N ARG A 247 -11.13 8.10 19.32
CA ARG A 247 -12.52 7.70 19.60
C ARG A 247 -12.79 7.50 21.11
N PHE A 248 -11.81 7.00 21.84
CA PHE A 248 -11.85 6.89 23.31
C PHE A 248 -12.06 8.25 23.99
N LEU A 249 -11.32 9.26 23.54
CA LEU A 249 -11.46 10.63 24.06
C LEU A 249 -12.82 11.26 23.77
N LEU A 250 -13.48 10.87 22.67
CA LEU A 250 -14.80 11.36 22.27
C LEU A 250 -15.95 10.49 22.78
N ALA A 251 -15.67 9.36 23.40
CA ALA A 251 -16.67 8.40 23.85
C ALA A 251 -17.55 9.00 24.96
N LYS A 252 -18.85 8.80 24.85
CA LYS A 252 -19.86 9.34 25.77
C LYS A 252 -20.32 8.33 26.81
N THR A 253 -20.09 7.05 26.58
CA THR A 253 -20.48 5.95 27.47
C THR A 253 -19.26 5.13 27.87
N ASP A 254 -19.33 4.48 29.01
CA ASP A 254 -18.24 3.60 29.48
C ASP A 254 -18.09 2.36 28.58
N GLU A 255 -19.19 1.89 27.95
CA GLU A 255 -19.14 0.80 26.98
C GLU A 255 -18.37 1.19 25.71
N GLU A 256 -18.58 2.42 25.19
CA GLU A 256 -17.80 2.94 24.07
C GLU A 256 -16.32 3.09 24.44
N ARG A 257 -16.03 3.60 25.65
CA ARG A 257 -14.64 3.71 26.14
C ARG A 257 -13.96 2.36 26.22
N ALA A 258 -14.61 1.37 26.83
CA ALA A 258 -14.07 0.02 26.92
C ALA A 258 -13.84 -0.63 25.57
N HIS A 259 -14.72 -0.37 24.58
CA HIS A 259 -14.54 -0.87 23.21
C HIS A 259 -13.31 -0.26 22.53
N TYR A 260 -13.13 1.07 22.59
CA TYR A 260 -12.01 1.74 21.96
C TYR A 260 -10.69 1.54 22.70
N ASP A 261 -10.70 1.41 24.01
CA ASP A 261 -9.53 0.99 24.80
C ASP A 261 -9.04 -0.39 24.36
N TRP A 262 -9.95 -1.36 24.28
CA TRP A 262 -9.63 -2.71 23.79
C TRP A 262 -9.16 -2.71 22.32
N MET A 263 -9.79 -1.91 21.46
CA MET A 263 -9.36 -1.75 20.04
C MET A 263 -7.93 -1.19 19.94
N GLY A 264 -7.63 -0.17 20.75
CA GLY A 264 -6.31 0.45 20.81
C GLY A 264 -5.24 -0.52 21.31
N TYR A 265 -5.57 -1.28 22.36
CA TYR A 265 -4.70 -2.33 22.88
C TYR A 265 -4.32 -3.37 21.82
N ILE A 266 -5.31 -3.89 21.10
CA ILE A 266 -5.07 -4.88 20.03
C ILE A 266 -4.22 -4.28 18.89
N GLY A 267 -4.55 -3.07 18.44
CA GLY A 267 -3.79 -2.38 17.39
C GLY A 267 -2.34 -2.17 17.77
N ASN A 268 -2.09 -1.65 18.97
CA ASN A 268 -0.74 -1.43 19.49
C ASN A 268 0.04 -2.73 19.72
N LEU A 269 -0.60 -3.76 20.27
CA LEU A 269 0.05 -5.07 20.48
C LEU A 269 0.56 -5.65 19.18
N ILE A 270 -0.24 -5.58 18.10
CA ILE A 270 0.14 -6.09 16.78
C ILE A 270 1.24 -5.22 16.17
N ALA A 271 1.12 -3.89 16.26
CA ALA A 271 2.13 -2.96 15.77
C ALA A 271 3.49 -3.21 16.42
N ILE A 272 3.54 -3.32 17.75
CA ILE A 272 4.77 -3.56 18.51
C ILE A 272 5.33 -4.95 18.22
N GLY A 273 4.47 -5.97 18.15
CA GLY A 273 4.89 -7.34 17.80
C GLY A 273 5.55 -7.42 16.43
N ALA A 274 4.96 -6.78 15.41
CA ALA A 274 5.54 -6.71 14.08
C ALA A 274 6.81 -5.84 14.03
N LEU A 275 6.87 -4.77 14.85
CA LEU A 275 8.03 -3.89 14.95
C LEU A 275 9.26 -4.60 15.50
N ILE A 276 9.11 -5.63 16.35
CA ILE A 276 10.24 -6.43 16.85
C ILE A 276 10.94 -7.18 15.69
N VAL A 277 10.17 -7.62 14.70
CA VAL A 277 10.69 -8.37 13.55
C VAL A 277 11.18 -7.46 12.43
N LEU A 278 10.62 -6.26 12.31
CA LEU A 278 10.89 -5.33 11.20
C LEU A 278 12.38 -4.96 11.03
N PRO A 279 13.20 -4.74 12.08
CA PRO A 279 14.62 -4.44 11.93
C PRO A 279 15.42 -5.53 11.24
N PHE A 280 15.07 -6.80 11.42
CA PHE A 280 15.73 -7.91 10.73
C PHE A 280 15.44 -7.89 9.23
N ALA A 281 14.20 -7.58 8.85
CA ALA A 281 13.85 -7.39 7.45
C ALA A 281 14.51 -6.14 6.86
N GLY A 282 14.64 -5.07 7.65
CA GLY A 282 15.38 -3.85 7.28
C GLY A 282 16.87 -4.11 7.07
N TYR A 283 17.48 -4.89 7.95
CA TYR A 283 18.88 -5.31 7.78
C TYR A 283 19.06 -6.14 6.52
N TYR A 284 18.19 -7.10 6.26
CA TYR A 284 18.25 -7.90 5.03
C TYR A 284 18.16 -7.02 3.78
N LEU A 285 17.22 -6.09 3.73
CA LEU A 285 17.09 -5.14 2.63
C LEU A 285 18.34 -4.26 2.47
N GLY A 286 18.86 -3.71 3.56
CA GLY A 286 20.06 -2.86 3.56
C GLY A 286 21.30 -3.61 3.09
N ARG A 287 21.44 -4.87 3.48
CA ARG A 287 22.51 -5.76 3.03
C ARG A 287 22.46 -5.97 1.52
N GLU A 288 21.30 -6.34 0.95
CA GLU A 288 21.17 -6.58 -0.49
C GLU A 288 21.42 -5.30 -1.32
N ILE A 289 20.99 -4.14 -0.83
CA ILE A 289 21.32 -2.85 -1.47
C ILE A 289 22.83 -2.61 -1.45
N TYR A 290 23.50 -2.86 -0.33
CA TYR A 290 24.95 -2.67 -0.19
C TYR A 290 25.74 -3.67 -1.07
N GLU A 291 25.34 -4.91 -1.12
CA GLU A 291 25.95 -5.95 -1.96
C GLU A 291 25.81 -5.63 -3.46
N PHE A 292 24.65 -5.11 -3.86
CA PHE A 292 24.42 -4.71 -5.24
C PHE A 292 25.18 -3.42 -5.63
N ASN A 293 25.17 -2.41 -4.77
CA ASN A 293 25.85 -1.12 -4.99
C ASN A 293 26.29 -0.51 -3.65
N GLN A 294 27.59 -0.66 -3.35
CA GLN A 294 28.18 -0.16 -2.10
C GLN A 294 27.98 1.36 -1.92
N GLY A 295 28.12 2.14 -2.99
CA GLY A 295 27.91 3.60 -2.94
C GLY A 295 26.49 3.97 -2.52
N MET A 296 25.49 3.28 -3.04
CA MET A 296 24.08 3.47 -2.66
C MET A 296 23.85 3.04 -1.21
N GLY A 297 24.39 1.88 -0.79
CA GLY A 297 24.27 1.39 0.58
C GLY A 297 24.90 2.34 1.60
N VAL A 298 26.11 2.86 1.32
CA VAL A 298 26.79 3.85 2.17
C VAL A 298 25.98 5.15 2.24
N THR A 299 25.48 5.65 1.10
CA THR A 299 24.66 6.88 1.06
C THR A 299 23.41 6.76 1.91
N MET A 300 22.76 5.59 1.86
CA MET A 300 21.54 5.32 2.62
C MET A 300 21.80 5.15 4.13
N MET A 301 22.82 4.38 4.51
CA MET A 301 23.03 3.97 5.91
C MET A 301 23.96 4.92 6.69
N GLY A 302 24.97 5.47 6.07
CA GLY A 302 26.00 6.27 6.74
C GLY A 302 26.29 7.62 6.09
N GLY A 303 25.70 7.90 4.91
CA GLY A 303 25.91 9.12 4.15
C GLY A 303 24.80 10.15 4.34
N PHE A 304 24.46 10.82 3.26
CA PHE A 304 23.50 11.95 3.24
C PHE A 304 22.11 11.60 3.81
N MET A 305 21.67 10.37 3.68
CA MET A 305 20.33 9.91 4.16
C MET A 305 20.36 9.33 5.58
N SER A 306 21.49 9.26 6.26
CA SER A 306 21.62 8.68 7.60
C SER A 306 20.71 9.33 8.66
N TRP A 307 20.37 10.61 8.50
CA TRP A 307 19.44 11.31 9.39
C TRP A 307 18.04 10.68 9.42
N LEU A 308 17.60 10.06 8.31
CA LEU A 308 16.33 9.30 8.27
C LEU A 308 16.37 8.10 9.22
N TRP A 309 17.50 7.41 9.29
CA TRP A 309 17.73 6.30 10.20
C TRP A 309 17.73 6.74 11.67
N ILE A 310 18.33 7.89 11.96
CA ILE A 310 18.37 8.47 13.31
C ILE A 310 16.95 8.81 13.77
N ILE A 311 16.15 9.49 12.90
CA ILE A 311 14.76 9.79 13.20
C ILE A 311 13.94 8.50 13.40
N GLN A 312 14.13 7.51 12.53
CA GLN A 312 13.44 6.24 12.65
C GLN A 312 13.79 5.52 13.97
N ALA A 313 15.07 5.47 14.34
CA ALA A 313 15.50 4.87 15.61
C ALA A 313 14.89 5.60 16.81
N PHE A 314 14.84 6.93 16.79
CA PHE A 314 14.18 7.73 17.82
C PHE A 314 12.67 7.44 17.91
N LEU A 315 11.96 7.40 16.80
CA LEU A 315 10.52 7.11 16.78
C LEU A 315 10.20 5.68 17.24
N ILE A 316 11.05 4.70 16.90
CA ILE A 316 10.95 3.33 17.39
C ILE A 316 11.12 3.34 18.92
N GLY A 317 12.13 4.04 19.44
CA GLY A 317 12.34 4.17 20.90
C GLY A 317 11.14 4.79 21.60
N VAL A 318 10.55 5.84 21.06
CA VAL A 318 9.32 6.46 21.59
C VAL A 318 8.16 5.47 21.61
N LEU A 319 7.99 4.70 20.53
CA LEU A 319 6.92 3.70 20.46
C LEU A 319 7.09 2.58 21.50
N PHE A 320 8.33 2.10 21.72
CA PHE A 320 8.60 1.13 22.77
C PHE A 320 8.34 1.69 24.18
N LEU A 321 8.75 2.94 24.43
CA LEU A 321 8.46 3.60 25.73
C LEU A 321 6.95 3.75 25.96
N ALA A 322 6.21 4.20 24.94
CA ALA A 322 4.76 4.30 25.01
C ALA A 322 4.10 2.93 25.22
N GLY A 323 4.56 1.90 24.52
CA GLY A 323 4.06 0.53 24.69
C GLY A 323 4.30 -0.07 26.08
N ASN A 324 5.41 0.29 26.73
CA ASN A 324 5.69 -0.13 28.11
C ASN A 324 4.85 0.62 29.17
N TYR A 325 4.31 1.78 28.81
CA TYR A 325 3.44 2.55 29.71
C TYR A 325 2.01 2.00 29.74
N TYR A 326 1.58 1.32 28.69
CA TYR A 326 0.27 0.66 28.60
C TYR A 326 0.30 -0.73 29.26
#